data_a6fb00f2574593da0cd34e23819426e2
#
_entry.id   a6fb00f2574593da0cd34e23819426e2
#
_cell.length_a   1.000
_cell.length_b   1.000
_cell.length_c   1.000
_cell.angle_alpha   90.00
_cell.angle_beta   90.00
_cell.angle_gamma   90.00
#
_symmetry.space_group_name_H-M   'P 1'
#
loop_
_entity.id
_entity.type
_entity.pdbx_description
1 polymer ?
#
loop_
_entity_poly.entity_id
_entity_poly.type
_entity_poly.pdbx_seq_one_letter_code
_entity_poly.pdbx_strand_id
1 'polypeptide(L)'
;MKSYILTLFLIFSVVLFGFSQSEKLSDKKILAKKINEDIKLDGELNESFWKDAEIKSNFFQYSPRDSISAILDSEFRIAYDDKYLYLAAKMEDIPEKKFIVGDLKRDFWGGSTDYIAFTFDTFKDQSNA
;
A
#
# COMPACT_ATOMS: atom_id res chain seq x y z
N MET A 1 33.77 36.06 -27.65
CA MET A 1 32.97 34.92 -28.08
C MET A 1 33.11 33.68 -27.19
N LYS A 2 34.29 33.20 -26.85
CA LYS A 2 34.49 32.01 -26.01
C LYS A 2 33.87 32.15 -24.59
N SER A 3 33.86 33.37 -24.00
CA SER A 3 33.32 33.61 -22.69
C SER A 3 31.78 33.45 -22.64
N TYR A 4 31.06 33.91 -23.65
CA TYR A 4 29.58 33.81 -23.68
C TYR A 4 29.09 32.37 -23.91
N ILE A 5 29.88 31.56 -24.63
CA ILE A 5 29.56 30.13 -24.85
C ILE A 5 29.65 29.37 -23.52
N LEU A 6 30.64 29.68 -22.69
CA LEU A 6 30.84 29.04 -21.39
C LEU A 6 29.73 29.43 -20.39
N THR A 7 29.32 30.71 -20.36
CA THR A 7 28.18 31.14 -19.53
C THR A 7 26.85 30.54 -19.99
N LEU A 8 26.64 30.45 -21.28
CA LEU A 8 25.41 29.81 -21.83
C LEU A 8 25.33 28.31 -21.48
N PHE A 9 26.46 27.60 -21.53
CA PHE A 9 26.57 26.21 -21.16
C PHE A 9 26.33 26.00 -19.65
N LEU A 10 26.81 26.90 -18.80
CA LEU A 10 26.62 26.84 -17.36
C LEU A 10 25.14 27.09 -16.98
N ILE A 11 24.47 28.05 -17.63
CA ILE A 11 23.02 28.29 -17.42
C ILE A 11 22.20 27.09 -17.89
N PHE A 12 22.53 26.47 -19.01
CA PHE A 12 21.85 25.32 -19.54
C PHE A 12 21.99 24.09 -18.63
N SER A 13 23.16 23.90 -18.00
CA SER A 13 23.38 22.79 -17.06
C SER A 13 22.56 22.95 -15.77
N VAL A 14 22.38 24.17 -15.26
CA VAL A 14 21.58 24.45 -14.07
C VAL A 14 20.09 24.17 -14.32
N VAL A 15 19.58 24.44 -15.52
CA VAL A 15 18.18 24.17 -15.87
C VAL A 15 17.90 22.67 -15.97
N LEU A 16 18.87 21.86 -16.39
CA LEU A 16 18.69 20.39 -16.46
C LEU A 16 18.64 19.70 -15.09
N PHE A 17 19.27 20.27 -14.07
CA PHE A 17 19.22 19.71 -12.70
C PHE A 17 17.96 20.08 -11.92
N GLY A 18 17.12 20.99 -12.44
CA GLY A 18 15.90 21.48 -11.78
C GLY A 18 14.67 20.59 -11.92
N PHE A 19 14.69 19.55 -12.72
CA PHE A 19 13.61 18.56 -12.78
C PHE A 19 13.76 17.53 -11.66
N SER A 20 13.55 17.96 -10.44
CA SER A 20 13.24 17.04 -9.34
C SER A 20 11.92 16.36 -9.68
N GLN A 21 11.97 15.05 -9.91
CA GLN A 21 10.76 14.25 -10.01
C GLN A 21 10.01 14.37 -8.67
N SER A 22 8.95 15.15 -8.68
CA SER A 22 7.95 15.07 -7.62
C SER A 22 7.34 13.67 -7.70
N GLU A 23 7.83 12.78 -6.84
CA GLU A 23 7.22 11.46 -6.66
C GLU A 23 5.74 11.69 -6.38
N LYS A 24 4.87 11.10 -7.19
CA LYS A 24 3.42 11.26 -7.05
C LYS A 24 2.99 10.70 -5.70
N LEU A 25 2.92 11.58 -4.69
CA LEU A 25 2.43 11.26 -3.34
C LEU A 25 0.97 10.72 -3.37
N SER A 26 0.28 10.87 -4.51
CA SER A 26 -1.08 10.38 -4.72
C SER A 26 -1.20 8.85 -4.70
N ASP A 27 -0.12 8.15 -5.05
CA ASP A 27 -0.13 6.67 -5.12
C ASP A 27 -0.04 6.01 -3.74
N LYS A 28 0.33 6.78 -2.71
CA LYS A 28 0.45 6.30 -1.32
C LYS A 28 -0.79 6.57 -0.47
N LYS A 29 -1.87 7.04 -1.07
CA LYS A 29 -3.14 7.33 -0.38
C LYS A 29 -4.23 6.42 -0.90
N ILE A 30 -5.15 6.06 -0.03
CA ILE A 30 -6.38 5.35 -0.36
C ILE A 30 -7.55 6.11 0.25
N LEU A 31 -8.64 6.20 -0.50
CA LEU A 31 -9.89 6.79 -0.01
C LEU A 31 -10.77 5.70 0.58
N ALA A 32 -11.10 5.85 1.86
CA ALA A 32 -12.05 4.97 2.50
C ALA A 32 -13.47 5.22 1.97
N LYS A 33 -14.18 4.17 1.59
CA LYS A 33 -15.57 4.24 1.09
C LYS A 33 -16.53 4.32 2.25
N LYS A 34 -17.35 5.38 2.32
CA LYS A 34 -18.48 5.40 3.28
C LYS A 34 -19.58 4.46 2.79
N ILE A 35 -20.09 3.62 3.68
CA ILE A 35 -21.14 2.66 3.41
C ILE A 35 -22.32 2.88 4.36
N ASN A 36 -23.51 2.49 3.91
CA ASN A 36 -24.74 2.50 4.70
C ASN A 36 -25.43 1.12 4.64
N GLU A 37 -24.74 0.12 4.15
CA GLU A 37 -25.20 -1.26 4.00
C GLU A 37 -24.63 -2.12 5.12
N ASP A 38 -25.35 -3.14 5.51
CA ASP A 38 -24.83 -4.14 6.44
C ASP A 38 -23.73 -4.97 5.77
N ILE A 39 -22.69 -5.26 6.52
CA ILE A 39 -21.57 -6.07 6.06
C ILE A 39 -21.61 -7.45 6.73
N LYS A 40 -21.34 -8.49 5.95
CA LYS A 40 -21.20 -9.85 6.45
C LYS A 40 -19.71 -10.18 6.56
N LEU A 41 -19.23 -10.39 7.79
CA LEU A 41 -17.84 -10.75 8.03
C LEU A 41 -17.63 -12.26 7.80
N ASP A 42 -17.67 -12.70 6.54
CA ASP A 42 -17.49 -14.10 6.15
C ASP A 42 -16.20 -14.37 5.35
N GLY A 43 -15.42 -13.33 5.10
CA GLY A 43 -14.20 -13.41 4.28
C GLY A 43 -14.45 -13.27 2.78
N GLU A 44 -15.71 -13.15 2.36
CA GLU A 44 -16.07 -12.89 0.97
C GLU A 44 -16.23 -11.37 0.75
N LEU A 45 -15.72 -10.86 -0.36
CA LEU A 45 -15.86 -9.46 -0.75
C LEU A 45 -16.93 -9.34 -1.84
N ASN A 46 -18.12 -9.85 -1.55
CA ASN A 46 -19.22 -9.94 -2.51
C ASN A 46 -20.25 -8.81 -2.39
N GLU A 47 -20.18 -7.99 -1.35
CA GLU A 47 -21.03 -6.83 -1.20
C GLU A 47 -20.75 -5.79 -2.30
N SER A 48 -21.82 -5.09 -2.70
CA SER A 48 -21.77 -4.17 -3.85
C SER A 48 -20.76 -3.04 -3.69
N PHE A 49 -20.66 -2.50 -2.48
CA PHE A 49 -19.77 -1.38 -2.20
C PHE A 49 -18.28 -1.70 -2.32
N TRP A 50 -17.86 -2.97 -2.17
CA TRP A 50 -16.47 -3.37 -2.37
C TRP A 50 -16.02 -3.20 -3.83
N LYS A 51 -16.96 -3.30 -4.78
CA LYS A 51 -16.67 -3.05 -6.21
C LYS A 51 -16.38 -1.58 -6.50
N ASP A 52 -17.01 -0.70 -5.72
CA ASP A 52 -16.87 0.75 -5.85
C ASP A 52 -15.78 1.33 -4.93
N ALA A 53 -15.24 0.53 -4.01
CA ALA A 53 -14.17 0.95 -3.12
C ALA A 53 -12.85 1.05 -3.90
N GLU A 54 -12.04 2.05 -3.55
CA GLU A 54 -10.71 2.19 -4.14
C GLU A 54 -9.85 0.96 -3.81
N ILE A 55 -9.20 0.41 -4.83
CA ILE A 55 -8.27 -0.71 -4.70
C ILE A 55 -6.86 -0.16 -4.66
N LYS A 56 -6.11 -0.55 -3.65
CA LYS A 56 -4.65 -0.41 -3.66
C LYS A 56 -4.01 -1.77 -3.91
N SER A 57 -3.13 -1.79 -4.88
CA SER A 57 -2.34 -2.93 -5.32
C SER A 57 -0.94 -2.46 -5.69
N ASN A 58 -0.17 -3.30 -6.38
CA ASN A 58 1.19 -2.98 -6.82
C ASN A 58 2.13 -2.64 -5.66
N PHE A 59 2.10 -3.48 -4.62
CA PHE A 59 3.00 -3.33 -3.48
C PHE A 59 4.44 -3.69 -3.86
N PHE A 60 5.38 -3.02 -3.18
CA PHE A 60 6.79 -3.27 -3.34
C PHE A 60 7.32 -4.10 -2.17
N GLN A 61 8.30 -4.94 -2.45
CA GLN A 61 9.02 -5.63 -1.41
C GLN A 61 9.90 -4.66 -0.64
N TYR A 62 9.97 -4.84 0.68
CA TYR A 62 10.96 -4.21 1.52
C TYR A 62 12.18 -5.11 1.71
N SER A 63 11.97 -6.42 1.75
CA SER A 63 13.01 -7.45 1.95
C SER A 63 12.66 -8.68 1.11
N PRO A 64 13.62 -9.44 0.59
CA PRO A 64 15.08 -9.29 0.66
C PRO A 64 15.66 -8.24 -0.28
N ARG A 65 14.85 -7.68 -1.18
CA ARG A 65 15.26 -6.66 -2.15
C ARG A 65 14.27 -5.52 -2.10
N ASP A 66 14.73 -4.37 -1.65
CA ASP A 66 13.92 -3.16 -1.58
C ASP A 66 13.52 -2.65 -2.97
N SER A 67 12.34 -2.03 -3.06
CA SER A 67 11.82 -1.35 -4.25
C SER A 67 11.59 -2.23 -5.48
N ILE A 68 11.47 -3.55 -5.30
CA ILE A 68 11.06 -4.49 -6.35
C ILE A 68 9.56 -4.78 -6.17
N SER A 69 8.83 -4.90 -7.28
CA SER A 69 7.43 -5.32 -7.24
C SER A 69 7.25 -6.64 -6.48
N ALA A 70 6.17 -6.74 -5.73
CA ALA A 70 5.79 -7.99 -5.08
C ALA A 70 5.65 -9.11 -6.13
N ILE A 71 6.03 -10.33 -5.75
CA ILE A 71 5.96 -11.50 -6.63
C ILE A 71 4.51 -11.96 -6.80
N LEU A 72 3.72 -11.82 -5.73
CA LEU A 72 2.30 -12.17 -5.71
C LEU A 72 1.50 -10.89 -5.51
N ASP A 73 0.39 -10.80 -6.23
CA ASP A 73 -0.46 -9.63 -6.12
C ASP A 73 -1.22 -9.63 -4.79
N SER A 74 -1.32 -8.45 -4.25
CA SER A 74 -2.13 -8.18 -3.06
C SER A 74 -2.99 -6.97 -3.32
N GLU A 75 -4.23 -7.03 -2.88
CA GLU A 75 -5.19 -5.95 -2.97
C GLU A 75 -5.66 -5.54 -1.58
N PHE A 76 -5.87 -4.26 -1.41
CA PHE A 76 -6.34 -3.70 -0.17
C PHE A 76 -7.44 -2.67 -0.43
N ARG A 77 -8.49 -2.71 0.38
CA ARG A 77 -9.63 -1.77 0.33
C ARG A 77 -10.02 -1.34 1.72
N ILE A 78 -10.57 -0.15 1.83
CA ILE A 78 -11.07 0.42 3.08
C ILE A 78 -12.51 0.88 2.89
N ALA A 79 -13.37 0.50 3.82
CA ALA A 79 -14.72 1.03 3.95
C ALA A 79 -14.99 1.43 5.40
N TYR A 80 -15.98 2.27 5.63
CA TYR A 80 -16.41 2.65 6.97
C TYR A 80 -17.89 3.01 7.01
N ASP A 81 -18.49 2.81 8.15
CA ASP A 81 -19.81 3.33 8.51
C ASP A 81 -19.71 4.29 9.70
N ASP A 82 -20.82 4.59 10.32
CA ASP A 82 -20.84 5.50 11.47
C ASP A 82 -20.30 4.88 12.77
N LYS A 83 -19.97 3.57 12.78
CA LYS A 83 -19.52 2.82 13.96
C LYS A 83 -18.19 2.10 13.75
N TYR A 84 -17.93 1.61 12.54
CA TYR A 84 -16.83 0.68 12.27
C TYR A 84 -15.99 1.11 11.06
N LEU A 85 -14.73 0.74 11.12
CA LEU A 85 -13.79 0.76 10.01
C LEU A 85 -13.59 -0.68 9.54
N TYR A 86 -13.77 -0.90 8.25
CA TYR A 86 -13.63 -2.20 7.61
C TYR A 86 -12.39 -2.20 6.72
N LEU A 87 -11.54 -3.18 6.93
CA LEU A 87 -10.31 -3.38 6.18
C LEU A 87 -10.43 -4.70 5.43
N ALA A 88 -10.31 -4.65 4.13
CA ALA A 88 -10.32 -5.83 3.29
C ALA A 88 -8.98 -6.00 2.59
N ALA A 89 -8.41 -7.19 2.72
CA ALA A 89 -7.18 -7.56 2.04
C ALA A 89 -7.41 -8.87 1.28
N LYS A 90 -7.02 -8.90 0.02
CA LYS A 90 -6.94 -10.11 -0.79
C LYS A 90 -5.47 -10.30 -1.16
N MET A 91 -4.90 -11.41 -0.75
CA MET A 91 -3.53 -11.79 -1.06
C MET A 91 -3.56 -13.04 -1.92
N GLU A 92 -2.86 -13.00 -3.04
CA GLU A 92 -2.69 -14.18 -3.89
C GLU A 92 -1.68 -15.13 -3.24
N ASP A 93 -1.93 -16.42 -3.43
CA ASP A 93 -1.01 -17.48 -3.01
C ASP A 93 -0.57 -18.31 -4.23
N ILE A 94 0.52 -19.02 -4.08
CA ILE A 94 0.99 -19.94 -5.12
C ILE A 94 0.12 -21.20 -5.07
N PRO A 95 -0.66 -21.50 -6.12
CA PRO A 95 -1.66 -22.58 -6.09
C PRO A 95 -1.09 -23.97 -5.76
N GLU A 96 0.20 -24.17 -6.00
CA GLU A 96 0.89 -25.45 -5.83
C GLU A 96 1.49 -25.62 -4.43
N LYS A 97 1.52 -24.59 -3.61
CA LYS A 97 2.02 -24.67 -2.25
C LYS A 97 0.91 -25.11 -1.29
N LYS A 98 1.22 -26.10 -0.48
CA LYS A 98 0.34 -26.48 0.65
C LYS A 98 0.41 -25.39 1.71
N PHE A 99 -0.75 -25.02 2.25
CA PHE A 99 -0.81 -24.16 3.42
C PHE A 99 -0.01 -24.77 4.56
N ILE A 100 0.89 -23.98 5.12
CA ILE A 100 1.65 -24.35 6.31
C ILE A 100 0.97 -23.69 7.50
N VAL A 101 0.33 -24.49 8.34
CA VAL A 101 -0.22 -24.03 9.60
C VAL A 101 0.88 -24.17 10.65
N GLY A 102 1.55 -23.08 10.96
CA GLY A 102 2.69 -23.10 11.88
C GLY A 102 2.30 -23.26 13.35
N ASP A 103 1.15 -22.73 13.76
CA ASP A 103 0.62 -22.85 15.13
C ASP A 103 -0.91 -22.74 15.13
N LEU A 104 -1.55 -23.30 16.14
CA LEU A 104 -2.99 -23.21 16.41
C LEU A 104 -3.30 -22.26 17.58
N LYS A 105 -2.28 -21.65 18.18
CA LYS A 105 -2.48 -20.69 19.26
C LYS A 105 -3.05 -19.39 18.74
N ARG A 106 -3.98 -18.83 19.49
CA ARG A 106 -4.41 -17.46 19.30
C ARG A 106 -3.25 -16.49 19.61
N ASP A 107 -3.16 -15.41 18.85
CA ASP A 107 -2.18 -14.34 19.08
C ASP A 107 -0.72 -14.84 19.04
N PHE A 108 -0.42 -15.82 18.18
CA PHE A 108 0.95 -16.25 18.00
C PHE A 108 1.75 -15.26 17.15
N TRP A 109 3.02 -15.11 17.51
CA TRP A 109 3.98 -14.34 16.74
C TRP A 109 5.05 -15.30 16.22
N GLY A 110 5.01 -15.64 14.95
CA GLY A 110 5.90 -16.64 14.41
C GLY A 110 6.40 -16.35 13.00
N GLY A 111 7.69 -16.58 12.76
CA GLY A 111 8.42 -16.22 11.55
C GLY A 111 8.16 -17.06 10.30
N SER A 112 7.23 -18.02 10.33
CA SER A 112 6.96 -18.93 9.19
C SER A 112 5.52 -18.83 8.68
N THR A 113 4.77 -17.80 9.07
CA THR A 113 3.39 -17.56 8.63
C THR A 113 3.28 -16.22 7.94
N ASP A 114 2.45 -16.18 6.92
CA ASP A 114 2.06 -14.93 6.28
C ASP A 114 1.18 -14.12 7.23
N TYR A 115 1.37 -12.83 7.27
CA TYR A 115 0.58 -11.94 8.11
C TYR A 115 0.36 -10.59 7.40
N ILE A 116 -0.70 -9.91 7.80
CA ILE A 116 -0.95 -8.52 7.45
C ILE A 116 -0.99 -7.70 8.74
N ALA A 117 -0.39 -6.55 8.71
CA ALA A 117 -0.38 -5.62 9.84
C ALA A 117 -0.93 -4.26 9.41
N PHE A 118 -1.78 -3.69 10.25
CA PHE A 118 -2.29 -2.34 10.10
C PHE A 118 -1.89 -1.51 11.29
N THR A 119 -1.35 -0.34 11.01
CA THR A 119 -0.92 0.60 12.04
C THR A 119 -1.80 1.85 11.97
N PHE A 120 -2.33 2.30 13.10
CA PHE A 120 -3.23 3.44 13.19
C PHE A 120 -2.59 4.56 14.00
N ASP A 121 -2.28 5.67 13.35
CA ASP A 121 -1.92 6.92 14.03
C ASP A 121 -3.19 7.71 14.34
N THR A 122 -3.82 7.40 15.46
CA THR A 122 -5.10 8.00 15.89
C THR A 122 -4.97 9.44 16.36
N PHE A 123 -3.79 9.85 16.77
CA PHE A 123 -3.51 11.21 17.27
C PHE A 123 -2.88 12.11 16.22
N LYS A 124 -2.47 11.58 15.07
CA LYS A 124 -1.75 12.28 14.00
C LYS A 124 -0.44 12.94 14.49
N ASP A 125 0.21 12.31 15.46
CA ASP A 125 1.47 12.80 16.04
C ASP A 125 2.71 12.10 15.46
N GLN A 126 2.51 11.14 14.57
CA GLN A 126 3.54 10.35 13.88
C GLN A 126 4.51 9.61 14.83
N SER A 127 4.15 9.47 16.09
CA SER A 127 4.99 8.88 17.12
C SER A 127 4.36 7.72 17.87
N ASN A 128 3.03 7.64 17.86
CA ASN A 128 2.24 6.62 18.58
C ASN A 128 1.35 5.86 17.59
N ALA A 129 1.93 4.93 16.88
CA ALA A 129 1.23 4.04 15.96
C ALA A 129 1.53 2.57 16.27
#